data_1abfdbd66032cce77dc4874640c2d0c6
#
_entry.id   1abfdbd66032cce77dc4874640c2d0c6
#
_cell.length_a   1.000
_cell.length_b   1.000
_cell.length_c   1.000
_cell.angle_alpha   90.00
_cell.angle_beta   90.00
_cell.angle_gamma   90.00
#
_symmetry.space_group_name_H-M   'P 1'
#
loop_
_entity.id
_entity.type
_entity.pdbx_description
1 polymer ?
#
loop_
_entity_poly.entity_id
_entity_poly.type
_entity_poly.pdbx_seq_one_letter_code
_entity_poly.pdbx_strand_id
1 'polypeptide(L)'
;MTLPRTLLSDLLFRPRRLAVALLLVAFASKAEEVACQAVLAGTRALIDATVHGLLDRELLRIVKLGVSGRLTVEATVVRRQRLWFGRVVAAATRELPLTWSEERGAFELDGLALPDPEHVSLPRIALSLGEADSPRAYEVEIVTRLVVVTPGSLGHVTGFLAGESDSPLARTLLGAIANDLIRSANGTCPVQPRR
;
A
#
# COMPACT_ATOMS: atom_id res chain seq x y z
N MET A 1 -17.96 -35.69 -73.85
CA MET A 1 -18.69 -34.42 -73.82
C MET A 1 -18.77 -33.99 -72.36
N THR A 2 -18.13 -32.97 -72.04
CA THR A 2 -17.72 -32.47 -70.76
C THR A 2 -18.75 -31.62 -70.05
N LEU A 3 -19.07 -31.96 -68.82
CA LEU A 3 -19.84 -31.15 -67.89
C LEU A 3 -18.93 -30.23 -67.10
N PRO A 4 -19.19 -28.94 -66.93
CA PRO A 4 -18.42 -28.09 -66.05
C PRO A 4 -18.91 -28.21 -64.61
N ARG A 5 -18.00 -28.66 -63.81
CA ARG A 5 -17.94 -28.41 -62.35
C ARG A 5 -17.70 -26.91 -62.16
N THR A 6 -18.41 -26.35 -61.27
CA THR A 6 -18.03 -25.22 -60.41
C THR A 6 -19.28 -24.39 -60.17
N LEU A 7 -19.66 -24.28 -58.93
CA LEU A 7 -20.31 -23.12 -58.29
C LEU A 7 -20.97 -23.56 -56.98
N LEU A 8 -20.20 -24.14 -56.10
CA LEU A 8 -20.72 -24.44 -54.74
C LEU A 8 -19.60 -24.37 -53.71
N SER A 9 -18.90 -23.27 -53.61
CA SER A 9 -17.88 -23.13 -52.54
C SER A 9 -17.62 -21.71 -52.04
N ASP A 10 -18.51 -20.74 -52.33
CA ASP A 10 -18.23 -19.36 -51.87
C ASP A 10 -19.23 -18.80 -50.86
N LEU A 11 -19.94 -19.62 -50.16
CA LEU A 11 -20.99 -19.12 -49.24
C LEU A 11 -20.88 -19.56 -47.81
N LEU A 12 -19.74 -20.06 -47.40
CA LEU A 12 -19.59 -20.43 -45.98
C LEU A 12 -18.20 -19.99 -45.48
N PHE A 13 -18.24 -19.13 -44.57
CA PHE A 13 -17.12 -18.60 -43.72
C PHE A 13 -16.69 -17.16 -44.04
N ARG A 14 -17.64 -16.21 -43.89
CA ARG A 14 -17.23 -14.95 -43.29
C ARG A 14 -17.24 -15.15 -41.77
N PRO A 15 -16.10 -15.29 -41.13
CA PRO A 15 -16.05 -15.17 -39.69
C PRO A 15 -16.39 -13.70 -39.39
N ARG A 16 -17.62 -13.46 -38.97
CA ARG A 16 -17.94 -12.28 -38.21
C ARG A 16 -16.92 -12.23 -37.09
N ARG A 17 -15.91 -11.40 -37.30
CA ARG A 17 -15.02 -10.93 -36.25
C ARG A 17 -15.92 -10.21 -35.26
N LEU A 18 -16.52 -10.94 -34.36
CA LEU A 18 -16.93 -10.46 -33.05
C LEU A 18 -15.65 -9.98 -32.40
N ALA A 19 -15.28 -8.74 -32.71
CA ALA A 19 -14.43 -7.96 -31.87
C ALA A 19 -15.22 -7.80 -30.56
N VAL A 20 -15.11 -8.79 -29.69
CA VAL A 20 -15.33 -8.63 -28.28
C VAL A 20 -14.24 -7.62 -27.89
N ALA A 21 -14.59 -6.35 -28.01
CA ALA A 21 -13.91 -5.30 -27.31
C ALA A 21 -14.10 -5.66 -25.84
N LEU A 22 -13.17 -6.44 -25.31
CA LEU A 22 -12.92 -6.57 -23.90
C LEU A 22 -12.60 -5.15 -23.47
N LEU A 23 -13.63 -4.42 -23.07
CA LEU A 23 -13.50 -3.22 -22.27
C LEU A 23 -12.82 -3.69 -20.98
N LEU A 24 -11.50 -3.79 -21.03
CA LEU A 24 -10.65 -3.70 -19.87
C LEU A 24 -10.90 -2.29 -19.32
N VAL A 25 -11.98 -2.18 -18.54
CA VAL A 25 -12.10 -1.12 -17.56
C VAL A 25 -10.93 -1.40 -16.62
N ALA A 26 -9.78 -0.84 -16.97
CA ALA A 26 -8.72 -0.64 -16.02
C ALA A 26 -9.32 0.26 -14.96
N PHE A 27 -9.90 -0.34 -13.93
CA PHE A 27 -10.01 0.33 -12.66
C PHE A 27 -8.58 0.71 -12.32
N ALA A 28 -8.24 1.96 -12.59
CA ALA A 28 -7.06 2.56 -12.03
C ALA A 28 -7.29 2.56 -10.51
N SER A 29 -7.03 1.42 -9.88
CA SER A 29 -6.79 1.40 -8.45
C SER A 29 -5.66 2.42 -8.28
N LYS A 30 -5.94 3.55 -7.61
CA LYS A 30 -4.89 4.47 -7.20
C LYS A 30 -3.84 3.58 -6.53
N ALA A 31 -2.71 3.41 -7.20
CA ALA A 31 -1.64 2.59 -6.68
C ALA A 31 -1.23 3.20 -5.35
N GLU A 32 -1.32 2.40 -4.31
CA GLU A 32 -0.81 2.77 -3.00
C GLU A 32 0.71 2.89 -3.15
N GLU A 33 1.24 4.09 -3.06
CA GLU A 33 2.65 4.38 -3.34
C GLU A 33 3.27 5.21 -2.22
N VAL A 34 4.53 4.95 -1.93
CA VAL A 34 5.34 5.79 -1.03
C VAL A 34 6.35 6.57 -1.87
N ALA A 35 6.15 7.88 -1.95
CA ALA A 35 7.16 8.78 -2.47
C ALA A 35 8.17 9.09 -1.36
N CYS A 36 9.47 8.92 -1.61
CA CYS A 36 10.49 9.22 -0.62
C CYS A 36 11.67 10.00 -1.18
N GLN A 37 12.35 10.71 -0.27
CA GLN A 37 13.64 11.36 -0.51
C GLN A 37 14.55 11.04 0.66
N ALA A 38 15.79 10.63 0.36
CA ALA A 38 16.77 10.30 1.37
C ALA A 38 18.06 11.07 1.13
N VAL A 39 18.59 11.67 2.19
CA VAL A 39 19.82 12.47 2.15
C VAL A 39 20.80 11.95 3.20
N LEU A 40 22.07 11.79 2.83
CA LEU A 40 23.12 11.42 3.76
C LEU A 40 23.66 12.68 4.47
N ALA A 41 23.51 12.74 5.78
CA ALA A 41 24.03 13.80 6.63
C ALA A 41 25.04 13.19 7.63
N GLY A 42 26.32 13.28 7.31
CA GLY A 42 27.38 12.57 8.04
C GLY A 42 27.17 11.05 7.95
N THR A 43 27.01 10.40 9.08
CA THR A 43 26.74 8.95 9.18
C THR A 43 25.25 8.61 9.29
N ARG A 44 24.36 9.57 9.05
CA ARG A 44 22.92 9.36 9.17
C ARG A 44 22.21 9.54 7.83
N ALA A 45 21.37 8.60 7.47
CA ALA A 45 20.38 8.77 6.40
C ALA A 45 19.15 9.48 6.98
N LEU A 46 18.85 10.66 6.46
CA LEU A 46 17.62 11.40 6.77
C LEU A 46 16.61 11.13 5.65
N ILE A 47 15.44 10.63 6.03
CA ILE A 47 14.43 10.14 5.10
C ILE A 47 13.16 10.95 5.33
N ASP A 48 12.70 11.62 4.29
CA ASP A 48 11.39 12.25 4.21
C ASP A 48 10.52 11.41 3.26
N ALA A 49 9.31 11.06 3.69
CA ALA A 49 8.42 10.22 2.89
C ALA A 49 6.97 10.70 2.97
N THR A 50 6.25 10.50 1.87
CA THR A 50 4.81 10.77 1.75
C THR A 50 4.14 9.53 1.20
N VAL A 51 3.07 9.10 1.84
CA VAL A 51 2.27 7.94 1.42
C VAL A 51 1.04 8.46 0.68
N HIS A 52 0.80 7.90 -0.50
CA HIS A 52 -0.32 8.24 -1.35
C HIS A 52 -1.35 7.11 -1.38
N GLY A 53 -2.63 7.46 -1.34
CA GLY A 53 -3.74 6.52 -1.56
C GLY A 53 -4.00 5.51 -0.43
N LEU A 54 -3.27 5.58 0.69
CA LEU A 54 -3.41 4.65 1.80
C LEU A 54 -4.73 4.83 2.56
N LEU A 55 -5.22 6.07 2.64
CA LEU A 55 -6.45 6.45 3.31
C LEU A 55 -7.52 6.74 2.26
N ASP A 56 -8.34 5.76 1.96
CA ASP A 56 -9.51 5.94 1.13
C ASP A 56 -10.68 6.54 1.92
N ARG A 57 -11.72 6.96 1.20
CA ARG A 57 -12.90 7.60 1.81
C ARG A 57 -13.64 6.67 2.77
N GLU A 58 -13.56 5.39 2.56
CA GLU A 58 -14.25 4.39 3.36
C GLU A 58 -13.53 4.18 4.69
N LEU A 59 -12.22 4.01 4.67
CA LEU A 59 -11.39 3.97 5.88
C LEU A 59 -11.50 5.25 6.71
N LEU A 60 -11.51 6.41 6.06
CA LEU A 60 -11.71 7.69 6.73
C LEU A 60 -13.08 7.79 7.43
N ARG A 61 -14.14 7.26 6.83
CA ARG A 61 -15.46 7.20 7.48
C ARG A 61 -15.41 6.32 8.73
N ILE A 62 -14.76 5.17 8.63
CA ILE A 62 -14.64 4.23 9.75
C ILE A 62 -13.85 4.88 10.90
N VAL A 63 -12.74 5.54 10.62
CA VAL A 63 -11.94 6.27 11.62
C VAL A 63 -12.75 7.41 12.25
N LYS A 64 -13.55 8.14 11.45
CA LYS A 64 -14.43 9.20 11.94
C LYS A 64 -15.54 8.68 12.87
N LEU A 65 -15.93 7.42 12.77
CA LEU A 65 -16.89 6.77 13.68
C LEU A 65 -16.25 6.34 15.01
N GLY A 66 -15.02 6.75 15.30
CA GLY A 66 -14.32 6.46 16.55
C GLY A 66 -13.47 5.18 16.49
N VAL A 67 -13.27 4.60 15.31
CA VAL A 67 -12.35 3.49 15.13
C VAL A 67 -10.93 4.02 15.05
N SER A 68 -10.01 3.46 15.81
CA SER A 68 -8.60 3.82 15.68
C SER A 68 -7.90 2.98 14.63
N GLY A 69 -7.02 3.62 13.86
CA GLY A 69 -6.09 2.96 12.95
C GLY A 69 -4.68 2.95 13.52
N ARG A 70 -3.85 2.08 12.99
CA ARG A 70 -2.41 2.04 13.28
C ARG A 70 -1.65 1.95 11.97
N LEU A 71 -0.83 2.96 11.72
CA LEU A 71 0.09 2.98 10.59
C LEU A 71 1.46 2.52 11.07
N THR A 72 1.90 1.37 10.61
CA THR A 72 3.26 0.87 10.81
C THR A 72 4.11 1.32 9.63
N VAL A 73 5.24 1.93 9.91
CA VAL A 73 6.23 2.39 8.93
C VAL A 73 7.54 1.67 9.18
N GLU A 74 7.98 0.90 8.22
CA GLU A 74 9.28 0.22 8.21
C GLU A 74 10.18 0.90 7.19
N ALA A 75 11.31 1.44 7.64
CA ALA A 75 12.32 2.03 6.78
C ALA A 75 13.61 1.23 6.89
N THR A 76 14.13 0.79 5.75
CA THR A 76 15.33 -0.03 5.65
C THR A 76 16.33 0.65 4.72
N VAL A 77 17.58 0.80 5.16
CA VAL A 77 18.67 1.24 4.30
C VAL A 77 19.46 0.03 3.84
N VAL A 78 19.53 -0.13 2.54
CA VAL A 78 20.21 -1.24 1.88
C VAL A 78 21.45 -0.72 1.17
N ARG A 79 22.61 -1.32 1.44
CA ARG A 79 23.83 -1.08 0.68
C ARG A 79 23.82 -1.91 -0.58
N ARG A 80 23.84 -1.29 -1.75
CA ARG A 80 23.93 -1.96 -3.05
C ARG A 80 25.30 -2.61 -3.21
N GLN A 81 25.34 -3.88 -3.54
CA GLN A 81 26.56 -4.62 -3.85
C GLN A 81 26.55 -4.97 -5.35
N ARG A 82 27.72 -4.82 -5.99
CA ARG A 82 27.86 -4.91 -7.46
C ARG A 82 27.53 -6.30 -8.06
N LEU A 83 27.56 -7.36 -7.27
CA LEU A 83 27.41 -8.74 -7.73
C LEU A 83 26.44 -9.60 -6.89
N TRP A 84 25.82 -9.04 -5.83
CA TRP A 84 25.02 -9.80 -4.87
C TRP A 84 23.79 -8.99 -4.43
N PHE A 85 22.89 -9.67 -3.73
CA PHE A 85 21.77 -8.97 -3.07
C PHE A 85 22.27 -7.86 -2.15
N GLY A 86 21.53 -6.76 -2.10
CA GLY A 86 21.86 -5.65 -1.20
C GLY A 86 21.94 -6.13 0.26
N ARG A 87 22.83 -5.51 1.04
CA ARG A 87 22.95 -5.78 2.47
C ARG A 87 22.22 -4.71 3.26
N VAL A 88 21.30 -5.13 4.13
CA VAL A 88 20.69 -4.22 5.10
C VAL A 88 21.74 -3.69 6.05
N VAL A 89 21.86 -2.37 6.17
CA VAL A 89 22.82 -1.69 7.02
C VAL A 89 22.16 -0.95 8.19
N ALA A 90 20.92 -0.53 8.02
CA ALA A 90 20.11 0.08 9.07
C ALA A 90 18.62 -0.18 8.81
N ALA A 91 17.85 -0.30 9.86
CA ALA A 91 16.40 -0.39 9.78
C ALA A 91 15.75 0.29 11.00
N ALA A 92 14.56 0.82 10.83
CA ALA A 92 13.71 1.27 11.93
C ALA A 92 12.24 0.97 11.60
N THR A 93 11.49 0.69 12.64
CA THR A 93 10.04 0.53 12.59
C THR A 93 9.41 1.57 13.51
N ARG A 94 8.35 2.22 13.05
CA ARG A 94 7.54 3.13 13.85
C ARG A 94 6.07 2.76 13.71
N GLU A 95 5.35 2.89 14.81
CA GLU A 95 3.91 2.75 14.85
C GLU A 95 3.30 4.11 15.15
N LEU A 96 2.42 4.57 14.28
CA LEU A 96 1.77 5.86 14.34
C LEU A 96 0.26 5.62 14.49
N PRO A 97 -0.35 5.97 15.63
CA PRO A 97 -1.79 5.85 15.80
C PRO A 97 -2.51 6.86 14.90
N LEU A 98 -3.56 6.41 14.22
CA LEU A 98 -4.47 7.22 13.41
C LEU A 98 -5.81 7.32 14.14
N THR A 99 -6.24 8.53 14.43
CA THR A 99 -7.48 8.81 15.15
C THR A 99 -8.24 9.96 14.53
N TRP A 100 -9.51 10.11 14.89
CA TRP A 100 -10.30 11.30 14.61
C TRP A 100 -10.42 12.14 15.88
N SER A 101 -10.07 13.42 15.82
CA SER A 101 -10.28 14.38 16.89
C SER A 101 -11.54 15.18 16.64
N GLU A 102 -12.56 14.99 17.47
CA GLU A 102 -13.80 15.78 17.38
C GLU A 102 -13.56 17.24 17.70
N GLU A 103 -12.68 17.51 18.68
CA GLU A 103 -12.35 18.89 19.10
C GLU A 103 -11.71 19.70 17.96
N ARG A 104 -10.85 19.07 17.19
CA ARG A 104 -10.15 19.71 16.06
C ARG A 104 -10.90 19.55 14.74
N GLY A 105 -11.87 18.66 14.67
CA GLY A 105 -12.56 18.31 13.43
C GLY A 105 -11.62 17.76 12.37
N ALA A 106 -10.53 17.07 12.77
CA ALA A 106 -9.45 16.62 11.89
C ALA A 106 -8.98 15.21 12.22
N PHE A 107 -8.46 14.53 11.23
CA PHE A 107 -7.70 13.31 11.45
C PHE A 107 -6.35 13.64 12.05
N GLU A 108 -5.89 12.78 12.95
CA GLU A 108 -4.60 12.91 13.62
C GLU A 108 -3.77 11.65 13.41
N LEU A 109 -2.52 11.84 13.05
CA LEU A 109 -1.51 10.80 12.98
C LEU A 109 -0.45 11.09 14.03
N ASP A 110 -0.29 10.19 15.01
CA ASP A 110 0.62 10.36 16.14
C ASP A 110 0.36 11.69 16.92
N GLY A 111 -0.92 12.07 17.06
CA GLY A 111 -1.36 13.30 17.74
C GLY A 111 -1.16 14.58 16.93
N LEU A 112 -0.63 14.50 15.72
CA LEU A 112 -0.48 15.62 14.80
C LEU A 112 -1.63 15.64 13.81
N ALA A 113 -2.23 16.82 13.62
CA ALA A 113 -3.30 17.00 12.64
C ALA A 113 -2.82 16.64 11.24
N LEU A 114 -3.64 15.88 10.53
CA LEU A 114 -3.39 15.43 9.17
C LEU A 114 -4.18 16.32 8.21
N PRO A 115 -3.53 17.32 7.57
CA PRO A 115 -4.24 18.30 6.74
C PRO A 115 -4.77 17.68 5.45
N ASP A 116 -4.09 16.69 4.92
CA ASP A 116 -4.48 15.98 3.69
C ASP A 116 -4.38 14.46 3.92
N PRO A 117 -5.53 13.79 4.14
CA PRO A 117 -5.52 12.35 4.32
C PRO A 117 -5.16 11.54 3.05
N GLU A 118 -5.26 12.13 1.85
CA GLU A 118 -4.86 11.46 0.61
C GLU A 118 -3.33 11.42 0.44
N HIS A 119 -2.62 12.37 1.10
CA HIS A 119 -1.17 12.52 1.04
C HIS A 119 -0.58 12.59 2.44
N VAL A 120 -0.34 11.46 3.04
CA VAL A 120 0.14 11.35 4.41
C VAL A 120 1.65 11.57 4.47
N SER A 121 2.06 12.76 4.93
CA SER A 121 3.47 13.03 5.20
C SER A 121 3.91 12.34 6.48
N LEU A 122 4.92 11.49 6.39
CA LEU A 122 5.46 10.77 7.54
C LEU A 122 6.44 11.64 8.33
N PRO A 123 6.52 11.47 9.65
CA PRO A 123 7.58 12.08 10.44
C PRO A 123 8.95 11.68 9.90
N ARG A 124 9.89 12.65 9.84
CA ARG A 124 11.26 12.40 9.36
C ARG A 124 11.90 11.22 10.10
N ILE A 125 12.46 10.29 9.35
CA ILE A 125 13.16 9.12 9.87
C ILE A 125 14.66 9.34 9.74
N ALA A 126 15.41 9.15 10.83
CA ALA A 126 16.85 9.25 10.84
C ALA A 126 17.45 7.88 11.20
N LEU A 127 18.24 7.30 10.28
CA LEU A 127 18.91 6.02 10.46
C LEU A 127 20.41 6.18 10.49
N SER A 128 21.08 5.63 11.52
CA SER A 128 22.53 5.62 11.64
C SER A 128 23.12 4.48 10.82
N LEU A 129 24.06 4.78 9.94
CA LEU A 129 24.68 3.82 9.02
C LEU A 129 26.00 3.22 9.54
N GLY A 130 26.48 3.67 10.71
CA GLY A 130 27.82 3.36 11.20
C GLY A 130 28.89 4.13 10.39
N GLU A 131 29.69 3.43 9.62
CA GLU A 131 30.60 4.05 8.66
C GLU A 131 29.86 4.36 7.37
N ALA A 132 29.93 5.63 6.94
CA ALA A 132 29.27 6.07 5.72
C ALA A 132 30.23 5.97 4.52
N ASP A 133 29.87 5.11 3.60
CA ASP A 133 30.46 5.08 2.25
C ASP A 133 29.87 6.20 1.37
N SER A 134 30.18 6.14 0.08
CA SER A 134 29.55 7.03 -0.90
C SER A 134 28.02 6.92 -0.83
N PRO A 135 27.27 8.05 -0.80
CA PRO A 135 25.82 8.06 -0.74
C PRO A 135 25.15 7.19 -1.82
N ARG A 136 25.73 7.15 -3.02
CA ARG A 136 25.24 6.37 -4.16
C ARG A 136 25.26 4.85 -3.94
N ALA A 137 25.97 4.38 -2.89
CA ALA A 137 25.98 2.97 -2.54
C ALA A 137 24.74 2.53 -1.77
N TYR A 138 23.88 3.48 -1.34
CA TYR A 138 22.73 3.18 -0.50
C TYR A 138 21.41 3.46 -1.20
N GLU A 139 20.42 2.65 -0.87
CA GLU A 139 19.02 2.78 -1.25
C GLU A 139 18.15 2.63 0.00
N VAL A 140 17.09 3.39 0.05
CA VAL A 140 16.09 3.30 1.12
C VAL A 140 14.87 2.55 0.57
N GLU A 141 14.44 1.56 1.31
CA GLU A 141 13.16 0.87 1.11
C GLU A 141 12.22 1.26 2.25
N ILE A 142 11.02 1.67 1.91
CA ILE A 142 9.98 2.02 2.88
C ILE A 142 8.78 1.13 2.61
N VAL A 143 8.30 0.48 3.66
CA VAL A 143 7.05 -0.28 3.66
C VAL A 143 6.13 0.34 4.69
N THR A 144 4.93 0.67 4.29
CA THR A 144 3.89 1.17 5.20
C THR A 144 2.74 0.19 5.24
N ARG A 145 2.18 -0.02 6.42
CA ARG A 145 1.02 -0.88 6.62
C ARG A 145 0.04 -0.20 7.55
N LEU A 146 -1.13 0.11 7.03
CA LEU A 146 -2.24 0.62 7.82
C LEU A 146 -3.16 -0.53 8.20
N VAL A 147 -3.45 -0.65 9.48
CA VAL A 147 -4.44 -1.57 10.02
C VAL A 147 -5.47 -0.75 10.76
N VAL A 148 -6.72 -0.81 10.33
CA VAL A 148 -7.84 -0.15 11.01
C VAL A 148 -8.58 -1.19 11.82
N VAL A 149 -8.46 -1.12 13.13
CA VAL A 149 -9.05 -2.08 14.06
C VAL A 149 -9.99 -1.36 15.01
N THR A 150 -11.18 -1.90 15.19
CA THR A 150 -12.07 -1.44 16.24
C THR A 150 -11.70 -2.14 17.56
N PRO A 151 -11.40 -1.42 18.66
CA PRO A 151 -11.16 -2.03 19.96
C PRO A 151 -12.35 -2.88 20.44
N GLY A 152 -13.57 -2.53 20.01
CA GLY A 152 -14.79 -3.26 20.34
C GLY A 152 -15.22 -4.30 19.30
N SER A 153 -14.83 -4.14 18.02
CA SER A 153 -15.34 -5.03 16.97
C SER A 153 -14.74 -6.42 17.01
N LEU A 154 -13.49 -6.57 17.40
CA LEU A 154 -12.92 -7.90 17.62
C LEU A 154 -13.61 -8.62 18.79
N GLY A 155 -13.93 -7.91 19.87
CA GLY A 155 -14.66 -8.48 21.01
C GLY A 155 -16.13 -8.81 20.70
N HIS A 156 -16.83 -7.91 19.99
CA HIS A 156 -18.23 -8.15 19.58
C HIS A 156 -18.33 -9.14 18.43
N VAL A 157 -17.44 -9.06 17.45
CA VAL A 157 -17.43 -10.01 16.32
C VAL A 157 -16.98 -11.39 16.79
N THR A 158 -15.98 -11.49 17.65
CA THR A 158 -15.60 -12.78 18.28
C THR A 158 -16.68 -13.29 19.23
N GLY A 159 -17.37 -12.43 19.99
CA GLY A 159 -18.49 -12.82 20.85
C GLY A 159 -19.72 -13.26 20.05
N PHE A 160 -20.08 -12.57 19.01
CA PHE A 160 -21.18 -12.94 18.10
C PHE A 160 -20.85 -14.21 17.32
N LEU A 161 -19.61 -14.38 16.90
CA LEU A 161 -19.16 -15.57 16.15
C LEU A 161 -18.81 -16.75 17.05
N ALA A 162 -18.45 -16.52 18.32
CA ALA A 162 -18.27 -17.61 19.30
C ALA A 162 -19.60 -18.32 19.63
N GLY A 163 -20.74 -17.64 19.44
CA GLY A 163 -22.07 -18.25 19.56
C GLY A 163 -22.51 -19.08 18.33
N GLU A 164 -21.94 -18.84 17.14
CA GLU A 164 -22.29 -19.51 15.88
C GLU A 164 -21.08 -20.06 15.11
N SER A 165 -19.98 -20.31 15.77
CA SER A 165 -18.62 -20.25 15.26
C SER A 165 -18.11 -21.39 14.40
N ASP A 166 -18.93 -22.33 13.97
CA ASP A 166 -18.49 -23.39 13.05
C ASP A 166 -18.90 -23.20 11.60
N SER A 167 -19.52 -22.05 11.26
CA SER A 167 -19.89 -21.78 9.90
C SER A 167 -18.69 -21.35 9.05
N PRO A 168 -18.38 -22.06 7.95
CA PRO A 168 -17.30 -21.67 7.01
C PRO A 168 -17.56 -20.28 6.40
N LEU A 169 -18.83 -19.83 6.32
CA LEU A 169 -19.19 -18.51 5.85
C LEU A 169 -18.74 -17.39 6.80
N ALA A 170 -18.81 -17.62 8.12
CA ALA A 170 -18.37 -16.64 9.10
C ALA A 170 -16.85 -16.41 9.01
N ARG A 171 -16.06 -17.47 8.82
CA ARG A 171 -14.61 -17.37 8.60
C ARG A 171 -14.26 -16.63 7.31
N THR A 172 -14.99 -16.88 6.24
CA THR A 172 -14.77 -16.23 4.94
C THR A 172 -15.11 -14.74 5.03
N LEU A 173 -16.23 -14.37 5.69
CA LEU A 173 -16.61 -12.98 5.90
C LEU A 173 -15.62 -12.23 6.79
N LEU A 174 -15.14 -12.85 7.87
CA LEU A 174 -14.09 -12.26 8.71
C LEU A 174 -12.78 -12.05 7.97
N GLY A 175 -12.40 -13.00 7.13
CA GLY A 175 -11.21 -12.88 6.29
C GLY A 175 -11.34 -11.76 5.27
N ALA A 176 -12.51 -11.59 4.66
CA ALA A 176 -12.77 -10.50 3.73
C ALA A 176 -12.74 -9.13 4.44
N ILE A 177 -13.46 -8.98 5.56
CA ILE A 177 -13.47 -7.74 6.35
C ILE A 177 -12.06 -7.40 6.86
N ALA A 178 -11.32 -8.40 7.34
CA ALA A 178 -9.95 -8.17 7.82
C ALA A 178 -9.01 -7.71 6.70
N ASN A 179 -9.13 -8.26 5.50
CA ASN A 179 -8.33 -7.85 4.35
C ASN A 179 -8.69 -6.45 3.86
N ASP A 180 -9.96 -6.07 3.91
CA ASP A 180 -10.41 -4.73 3.49
C ASP A 180 -9.98 -3.62 4.47
N LEU A 181 -9.63 -3.99 5.71
CA LEU A 181 -9.16 -3.07 6.73
C LEU A 181 -7.62 -2.94 6.79
N ILE A 182 -6.91 -3.67 5.94
CA ILE A 182 -5.45 -3.62 5.84
C ILE A 182 -5.09 -3.03 4.49
N ARG A 183 -4.31 -1.94 4.52
CA ARG A 183 -3.71 -1.34 3.35
C ARG A 183 -2.19 -1.32 3.49
N SER A 184 -1.47 -1.48 2.40
CA SER A 184 -0.02 -1.42 2.41
C SER A 184 0.49 -0.68 1.19
N ALA A 185 1.49 0.18 1.39
CA ALA A 185 2.18 0.88 0.34
C ALA A 185 3.69 0.70 0.51
N ASN A 186 4.40 0.69 -0.59
CA ASN A 186 5.85 0.60 -0.58
C ASN A 186 6.48 1.62 -1.51
N GLY A 187 7.74 1.92 -1.28
CA GLY A 187 8.50 2.80 -2.13
C GLY A 187 9.99 2.65 -1.90
N THR A 188 10.76 3.02 -2.90
CA THR A 188 12.22 2.99 -2.84
C THR A 188 12.79 4.29 -3.33
N CYS A 189 13.85 4.77 -2.70
CA CYS A 189 14.57 5.94 -3.15
C CYS A 189 16.08 5.84 -2.92
N PRO A 190 16.91 6.38 -3.85
CA PRO A 190 18.33 6.44 -3.68
C PRO A 190 18.71 7.46 -2.62
N VAL A 191 19.76 7.17 -1.85
CA VAL A 191 20.33 8.14 -0.92
C VAL A 191 21.17 9.14 -1.70
N GLN A 192 20.89 10.43 -1.50
CA GLN A 192 21.58 11.53 -2.17
C GLN A 192 22.62 12.17 -1.23
N PRO A 193 23.70 12.77 -1.76
CA PRO A 193 24.59 13.59 -0.96
C PRO A 193 23.85 14.86 -0.49
N ARG A 194 24.14 15.31 0.71
CA ARG A 194 23.66 16.62 1.19
C ARG A 194 24.32 17.70 0.34
N ARG A 195 23.52 18.52 -0.33
CA ARG A 195 23.99 19.71 -1.04
C ARG A 195 24.32 20.83 -0.07
#